data_1e2b5e3b5dfd1c0c9a2f100cd07da9ff
#
_entry.id   1e2b5e3b5dfd1c0c9a2f100cd07da9ff
#
_cell.length_a   1.000
_cell.length_b   1.000
_cell.length_c   1.000
_cell.angle_alpha   90.00
_cell.angle_beta   90.00
_cell.angle_gamma   90.00
#
_symmetry.space_group_name_H-M   'P 1'
#
loop_
_entity.id
_entity.type
_entity.pdbx_description
1 polymer ?
#
loop_
_entity_poly.entity_id
_entity_poly.type
_entity_poly.pdbx_seq_one_letter_code
_entity_poly.pdbx_strand_id
1 'polypeptide(L)'
;MAYKQPTGSRPPMSEEARLRISESIKLKAAERRADAGLPPIVYGGSPGSAAPDFLEKPIEKVKMNDQEFSADLFVPMKTGKPIDKLFTLAGGVPKACNYLLIGDPGVGKSTVSLDIISDLQAAGYKVLFISAEMNRIDLYEYVQRFPKFGDVDIIFTGEYCDSNPKTVIEGALAEGYDIVLIDSFAEVQDDVRGVLKFTAAEAEKWLINLMISHNIGNNEERKHTTFIAIQQVTKGGVFVGSNKIKHATQGMLELRLDSTGASHMSFSKNRRGSSGKKMYYSLAKSGDVYYDEKRFNNDENIRDAVEREKEELNGEESNFDALLGIASPGEQVDEEFESTSQVEQNETVYEEEED
;
A
#
# COMPACT_ATOMS: atom_id res chain seq x y z
N MET A 1 26.78 35.36 -26.71
CA MET A 1 26.57 36.02 -25.40
C MET A 1 26.43 34.93 -24.35
N ALA A 2 27.42 34.78 -23.48
CA ALA A 2 27.45 33.75 -22.45
C ALA A 2 26.71 34.26 -21.22
N TYR A 3 25.69 33.47 -20.79
CA TYR A 3 24.91 33.72 -19.58
C TYR A 3 25.78 33.39 -18.36
N LYS A 4 26.18 34.40 -17.59
CA LYS A 4 26.85 34.23 -16.29
C LYS A 4 25.79 33.78 -15.25
N GLN A 5 25.94 32.61 -14.67
CA GLN A 5 25.17 32.24 -13.50
C GLN A 5 25.64 33.05 -12.27
N PRO A 6 24.72 33.54 -11.42
CA PRO A 6 25.10 34.20 -10.20
C PRO A 6 25.55 33.17 -9.15
N THR A 7 26.85 33.11 -8.92
CA THR A 7 27.43 32.39 -7.76
C THR A 7 27.33 33.32 -6.54
N GLY A 8 26.32 33.14 -5.75
CA GLY A 8 26.15 33.79 -4.47
C GLY A 8 25.22 32.99 -3.58
N SER A 9 25.80 32.06 -2.82
CA SER A 9 25.08 31.47 -1.69
C SER A 9 24.74 32.58 -0.70
N ARG A 10 23.43 32.78 -0.45
CA ARG A 10 23.01 33.73 0.61
C ARG A 10 23.64 33.26 1.94
N PRO A 11 24.20 34.20 2.72
CA PRO A 11 24.72 33.84 4.04
C PRO A 11 23.63 33.18 4.88
N PRO A 12 23.97 32.19 5.73
CA PRO A 12 22.99 31.56 6.59
C PRO A 12 22.35 32.60 7.51
N MET A 13 21.02 32.52 7.60
CA MET A 13 20.22 33.43 8.41
C MET A 13 20.66 33.32 9.88
N SER A 14 20.84 34.49 10.56
CA SER A 14 21.22 34.53 11.95
C SER A 14 20.17 33.79 12.85
N GLU A 15 20.60 33.29 13.97
CA GLU A 15 19.72 32.59 14.93
C GLU A 15 18.59 33.51 15.41
N GLU A 16 18.91 34.78 15.61
CA GLU A 16 17.93 35.80 16.00
C GLU A 16 16.86 36.04 14.92
N ALA A 17 17.24 36.04 13.64
CA ALA A 17 16.32 36.15 12.53
C ALA A 17 15.40 34.90 12.41
N ARG A 18 15.95 33.71 12.68
CA ARG A 18 15.15 32.46 12.72
C ARG A 18 14.14 32.47 13.86
N LEU A 19 14.53 32.93 15.04
CA LEU A 19 13.66 33.08 16.18
C LEU A 19 12.51 34.05 15.91
N ARG A 20 12.78 35.22 15.37
CA ARG A 20 11.75 36.21 15.00
C ARG A 20 10.76 35.69 13.98
N ILE A 21 11.23 34.94 12.97
CA ILE A 21 10.34 34.30 11.99
C ILE A 21 9.47 33.23 12.67
N SER A 22 10.06 32.40 13.54
CA SER A 22 9.34 31.36 14.28
C SER A 22 8.24 31.96 15.17
N GLU A 23 8.55 33.04 15.89
CA GLU A 23 7.58 33.75 16.73
C GLU A 23 6.45 34.40 15.92
N SER A 24 6.78 35.03 14.79
CA SER A 24 5.78 35.60 13.88
C SER A 24 4.83 34.53 13.30
N ILE A 25 5.36 33.35 12.96
CA ILE A 25 4.53 32.23 12.48
C ILE A 25 3.61 31.72 13.59
N LYS A 26 4.13 31.59 14.83
CA LYS A 26 3.34 31.16 15.98
C LYS A 26 2.22 32.16 16.30
N LEU A 27 2.50 33.45 16.25
CA LEU A 27 1.52 34.52 16.49
C LEU A 27 0.38 34.47 15.45
N LYS A 28 0.72 34.43 14.17
CA LYS A 28 -0.28 34.33 13.09
C LYS A 28 -1.11 33.04 13.15
N ALA A 29 -0.51 31.95 13.60
CA ALA A 29 -1.24 30.68 13.80
C ALA A 29 -2.22 30.80 14.99
N ALA A 30 -1.82 31.49 16.07
CA ALA A 30 -2.68 31.72 17.23
C ALA A 30 -3.87 32.64 16.87
N GLU A 31 -3.64 33.71 16.13
CA GLU A 31 -4.70 34.61 15.63
C GLU A 31 -5.73 33.86 14.77
N ARG A 32 -5.27 33.09 13.79
CA ARG A 32 -6.17 32.29 12.93
C ARG A 32 -7.00 31.27 13.71
N ARG A 33 -6.45 30.71 14.80
CA ARG A 33 -7.19 29.77 15.66
C ARG A 33 -8.21 30.49 16.51
N ALA A 34 -7.87 31.67 17.04
CA ALA A 34 -8.80 32.51 17.80
C ALA A 34 -10.00 32.93 16.93
N ASP A 35 -9.74 33.36 15.67
CA ASP A 35 -10.78 33.71 14.72
C ASP A 35 -11.69 32.51 14.34
N ALA A 36 -11.13 31.31 14.39
CA ALA A 36 -11.87 30.05 14.16
C ALA A 36 -12.55 29.47 15.40
N GLY A 37 -12.49 30.16 16.56
CA GLY A 37 -13.06 29.68 17.84
C GLY A 37 -12.37 28.42 18.39
N LEU A 38 -11.15 28.13 17.97
CA LEU A 38 -10.38 26.96 18.41
C LEU A 38 -9.49 27.29 19.62
N PRO A 39 -9.29 26.37 20.55
CA PRO A 39 -8.43 26.61 21.71
C PRO A 39 -6.98 26.94 21.28
N PRO A 40 -6.26 27.77 22.04
CA PRO A 40 -4.87 28.15 21.75
C PRO A 40 -3.95 26.91 21.73
N ILE A 41 -2.97 26.91 20.82
CA ILE A 41 -1.91 25.92 20.83
C ILE A 41 -0.94 26.27 21.98
N VAL A 42 -0.86 25.44 23.00
CA VAL A 42 0.18 25.57 24.02
C VAL A 42 1.47 24.96 23.44
N TYR A 43 2.40 25.80 23.03
CA TYR A 43 3.75 25.35 22.67
C TYR A 43 4.47 25.01 23.98
N GLY A 44 4.71 23.73 24.23
CA GLY A 44 5.42 23.25 25.41
C GLY A 44 6.82 23.83 25.54
N GLY A 45 7.20 24.08 26.77
CA GLY A 45 8.38 24.79 27.20
C GLY A 45 9.74 24.21 26.85
N SER A 46 10.75 24.86 27.38
CA SER A 46 12.19 24.73 27.20
C SER A 46 12.74 23.30 27.07
N PRO A 47 13.89 23.08 26.38
CA PRO A 47 14.53 21.78 26.30
C PRO A 47 14.95 21.32 27.69
N GLY A 48 14.23 20.34 28.24
CA GLY A 48 14.40 19.78 29.57
C GLY A 48 13.10 19.44 30.30
N SER A 49 11.95 19.84 29.79
CA SER A 49 10.67 19.42 30.38
C SER A 49 10.28 18.02 29.89
N ALA A 50 9.73 17.26 30.84
CA ALA A 50 9.19 15.91 30.60
C ALA A 50 8.40 15.79 29.30
N ALA A 51 8.44 14.61 28.67
CA ALA A 51 7.66 14.28 27.49
C ALA A 51 6.23 14.83 27.63
N PRO A 52 5.69 15.47 26.57
CA PRO A 52 4.35 16.02 26.66
C PRO A 52 3.35 14.94 27.04
N ASP A 53 2.48 15.28 27.96
CA ASP A 53 1.42 14.46 28.54
C ASP A 53 0.30 14.12 27.51
N PHE A 54 0.69 13.73 26.27
CA PHE A 54 -0.23 13.42 25.18
C PHE A 54 -0.55 11.94 25.02
N LEU A 55 -0.03 11.09 25.90
CA LEU A 55 -0.34 9.66 25.86
C LEU A 55 -1.62 9.42 26.65
N GLU A 56 -2.77 9.60 25.99
CA GLU A 56 -4.06 9.13 26.51
C GLU A 56 -4.09 7.60 26.72
N LYS A 57 -3.15 6.88 26.07
CA LYS A 57 -2.97 5.44 26.21
C LYS A 57 -1.55 5.11 26.61
N PRO A 58 -1.35 4.19 27.56
CA PRO A 58 -0.01 3.72 27.91
C PRO A 58 0.66 3.07 26.68
N ILE A 59 1.99 3.23 26.57
CA ILE A 59 2.77 2.54 25.54
C ILE A 59 2.80 1.06 25.92
N GLU A 60 2.13 0.24 25.13
CA GLU A 60 2.17 -1.21 25.25
C GLU A 60 3.26 -1.76 24.31
N LYS A 61 4.19 -2.52 24.90
CA LYS A 61 5.24 -3.22 24.16
C LYS A 61 4.92 -4.71 24.19
N VAL A 62 4.72 -5.30 23.02
CA VAL A 62 4.45 -6.74 22.88
C VAL A 62 5.58 -7.39 22.11
N LYS A 63 5.89 -8.65 22.41
CA LYS A 63 6.81 -9.44 21.58
C LYS A 63 6.11 -9.88 20.31
N MET A 64 6.88 -10.02 19.22
CA MET A 64 6.30 -10.40 17.93
C MET A 64 5.63 -11.79 17.98
N ASN A 65 6.17 -12.71 18.77
CA ASN A 65 5.63 -14.07 18.92
C ASN A 65 4.39 -14.16 19.83
N ASP A 66 4.12 -13.09 20.61
CA ASP A 66 2.98 -13.06 21.55
C ASP A 66 1.68 -12.56 20.87
N GLN A 67 1.71 -12.38 19.54
CA GLN A 67 0.54 -11.95 18.77
C GLN A 67 -0.34 -13.16 18.44
N GLU A 68 -1.53 -13.20 19.01
CA GLU A 68 -2.53 -14.25 18.75
C GLU A 68 -3.67 -13.69 17.91
N PHE A 69 -3.97 -14.37 16.81
CA PHE A 69 -5.11 -14.08 15.95
C PHE A 69 -5.91 -15.35 15.68
N SER A 70 -7.21 -15.19 15.47
CA SER A 70 -8.04 -16.33 15.04
C SER A 70 -7.56 -16.89 13.72
N ALA A 71 -7.50 -18.20 13.59
CA ALA A 71 -7.13 -18.88 12.34
C ALA A 71 -8.04 -18.48 11.17
N ASP A 72 -9.30 -18.17 11.43
CA ASP A 72 -10.28 -17.75 10.42
C ASP A 72 -9.91 -16.41 9.73
N LEU A 73 -9.10 -15.57 10.39
CA LEU A 73 -8.59 -14.35 9.79
C LEU A 73 -7.70 -14.65 8.58
N PHE A 74 -7.00 -15.76 8.60
CA PHE A 74 -6.06 -16.17 7.55
C PHE A 74 -6.69 -17.04 6.46
N VAL A 75 -7.96 -17.38 6.60
CA VAL A 75 -8.73 -18.05 5.55
C VAL A 75 -9.17 -17.01 4.52
N PRO A 76 -8.66 -17.04 3.26
CA PRO A 76 -9.00 -16.08 2.25
C PRO A 76 -10.45 -16.24 1.78
N MET A 77 -11.06 -15.12 1.39
CA MET A 77 -12.38 -15.07 0.78
C MET A 77 -12.27 -15.57 -0.67
N LYS A 78 -13.13 -16.50 -1.09
CA LYS A 78 -13.07 -17.11 -2.42
C LYS A 78 -14.20 -16.60 -3.31
N THR A 79 -13.83 -16.13 -4.51
CA THR A 79 -14.78 -15.79 -5.57
C THR A 79 -15.29 -17.05 -6.29
N GLY A 80 -14.57 -18.17 -6.16
CA GLY A 80 -14.80 -19.38 -6.92
C GLY A 80 -14.31 -19.31 -8.36
N LYS A 81 -13.58 -18.26 -8.72
CA LYS A 81 -13.02 -18.03 -10.07
C LYS A 81 -11.49 -18.16 -10.09
N PRO A 82 -10.88 -18.35 -11.27
CA PRO A 82 -9.43 -18.45 -11.41
C PRO A 82 -8.64 -17.26 -10.86
N ILE A 83 -9.24 -16.08 -10.75
CA ILE A 83 -8.64 -14.88 -10.14
C ILE A 83 -8.16 -15.12 -8.70
N ASP A 84 -8.77 -16.04 -7.99
CA ASP A 84 -8.40 -16.42 -6.63
C ASP A 84 -6.93 -16.86 -6.53
N LYS A 85 -6.39 -17.49 -7.58
CA LYS A 85 -5.00 -17.95 -7.66
C LYS A 85 -3.99 -16.80 -7.75
N LEU A 86 -4.46 -15.60 -8.13
CA LEU A 86 -3.59 -14.43 -8.27
C LEU A 86 -3.35 -13.74 -6.92
N PHE A 87 -4.34 -13.76 -6.01
CA PHE A 87 -4.26 -13.03 -4.73
C PHE A 87 -3.35 -13.72 -3.71
N THR A 88 -3.51 -15.03 -3.51
CA THR A 88 -2.72 -15.80 -2.55
C THR A 88 -2.38 -17.19 -3.10
N LEU A 89 -1.37 -17.85 -2.48
CA LEU A 89 -1.05 -19.24 -2.80
C LEU A 89 -2.18 -20.21 -2.40
N ALA A 90 -2.94 -19.90 -1.34
CA ALA A 90 -4.09 -20.68 -0.92
C ALA A 90 -5.34 -20.45 -1.79
N GLY A 91 -5.28 -19.49 -2.69
CA GLY A 91 -6.39 -19.02 -3.53
C GLY A 91 -7.42 -18.20 -2.75
N GLY A 92 -7.78 -17.02 -3.30
CA GLY A 92 -8.78 -16.11 -2.75
C GLY A 92 -8.22 -14.81 -2.21
N VAL A 93 -9.13 -13.86 -1.94
CA VAL A 93 -8.83 -12.51 -1.46
C VAL A 93 -8.57 -12.55 0.05
N PRO A 94 -7.37 -12.17 0.53
CA PRO A 94 -7.07 -12.14 1.97
C PRO A 94 -7.93 -11.14 2.71
N LYS A 95 -8.28 -11.46 3.96
CA LYS A 95 -8.91 -10.53 4.89
C LYS A 95 -7.90 -9.50 5.44
N ALA A 96 -8.38 -8.39 5.98
CA ALA A 96 -7.56 -7.35 6.61
C ALA A 96 -6.49 -6.75 5.69
N CYS A 97 -6.79 -6.57 4.42
CA CYS A 97 -5.84 -6.07 3.42
C CYS A 97 -6.37 -4.86 2.66
N ASN A 98 -5.46 -4.01 2.24
CA ASN A 98 -5.74 -2.90 1.34
C ASN A 98 -5.07 -3.18 0.00
N TYR A 99 -5.88 -3.27 -1.04
CA TYR A 99 -5.43 -3.43 -2.42
C TYR A 99 -5.68 -2.15 -3.22
N LEU A 100 -4.68 -1.74 -3.97
CA LEU A 100 -4.80 -0.68 -4.93
C LEU A 100 -4.92 -1.29 -6.32
N LEU A 101 -6.00 -0.97 -7.04
CA LEU A 101 -6.21 -1.40 -8.40
C LEU A 101 -5.97 -0.24 -9.35
N ILE A 102 -5.03 -0.39 -10.25
CA ILE A 102 -4.62 0.63 -11.22
C ILE A 102 -4.68 0.10 -12.64
N GLY A 103 -4.73 0.98 -13.61
CA GLY A 103 -4.72 0.63 -15.04
C GLY A 103 -5.23 1.78 -15.89
N ASP A 104 -5.02 1.67 -17.19
CA ASP A 104 -5.42 2.68 -18.15
C ASP A 104 -6.95 2.87 -18.18
N PRO A 105 -7.44 4.06 -18.59
CA PRO A 105 -8.86 4.25 -18.82
C PRO A 105 -9.43 3.22 -19.79
N GLY A 106 -10.60 2.67 -19.49
CA GLY A 106 -11.30 1.72 -20.36
C GLY A 106 -10.80 0.27 -20.30
N VAL A 107 -9.77 -0.06 -19.50
CA VAL A 107 -9.27 -1.44 -19.35
C VAL A 107 -10.21 -2.35 -18.56
N GLY A 108 -11.27 -1.78 -17.94
CA GLY A 108 -12.30 -2.55 -17.21
C GLY A 108 -12.10 -2.62 -15.70
N LYS A 109 -11.41 -1.65 -15.09
CA LYS A 109 -11.16 -1.62 -13.63
C LYS A 109 -12.44 -1.81 -12.80
N SER A 110 -13.44 -0.95 -13.02
CA SER A 110 -14.71 -1.01 -12.29
C SER A 110 -15.44 -2.34 -12.53
N THR A 111 -15.47 -2.83 -13.80
CA THR A 111 -16.12 -4.09 -14.13
C THR A 111 -15.46 -5.28 -13.44
N VAL A 112 -14.14 -5.37 -13.48
CA VAL A 112 -13.40 -6.46 -12.80
C VAL A 112 -13.58 -6.38 -11.28
N SER A 113 -13.51 -5.20 -10.70
CA SER A 113 -13.68 -5.02 -9.24
C SER A 113 -15.10 -5.39 -8.80
N LEU A 114 -16.13 -4.95 -9.55
CA LEU A 114 -17.53 -5.30 -9.30
C LEU A 114 -17.77 -6.80 -9.48
N ASP A 115 -17.14 -7.44 -10.48
CA ASP A 115 -17.21 -8.89 -10.65
C ASP A 115 -16.67 -9.62 -9.42
N ILE A 116 -15.51 -9.20 -8.90
CA ILE A 116 -14.91 -9.79 -7.70
C ILE A 116 -15.82 -9.65 -6.47
N ILE A 117 -16.31 -8.43 -6.17
CA ILE A 117 -17.11 -8.21 -4.96
C ILE A 117 -18.50 -8.83 -5.07
N SER A 118 -19.10 -8.90 -6.28
CA SER A 118 -20.38 -9.57 -6.49
C SER A 118 -20.28 -11.08 -6.30
N ASP A 119 -19.19 -11.70 -6.76
CA ASP A 119 -18.95 -13.13 -6.51
C ASP A 119 -18.72 -13.40 -5.02
N LEU A 120 -18.01 -12.52 -4.31
CA LEU A 120 -17.85 -12.64 -2.86
C LEU A 120 -19.18 -12.46 -2.12
N GLN A 121 -20.05 -11.54 -2.57
CA GLN A 121 -21.38 -11.39 -2.00
C GLN A 121 -22.21 -12.64 -2.24
N ALA A 122 -22.20 -13.23 -3.43
CA ALA A 122 -22.86 -14.49 -3.72
C ALA A 122 -22.33 -15.66 -2.88
N ALA A 123 -21.06 -15.59 -2.46
CA ALA A 123 -20.45 -16.52 -1.52
C ALA A 123 -20.80 -16.26 -0.05
N GLY A 124 -21.62 -15.23 0.25
CA GLY A 124 -22.12 -14.91 1.59
C GLY A 124 -21.32 -13.87 2.38
N TYR A 125 -20.35 -13.20 1.76
CA TYR A 125 -19.63 -12.09 2.39
C TYR A 125 -20.43 -10.79 2.33
N LYS A 126 -20.35 -9.97 3.38
CA LYS A 126 -20.98 -8.63 3.42
C LYS A 126 -20.08 -7.64 2.67
N VAL A 127 -20.59 -7.10 1.56
CA VAL A 127 -19.84 -6.22 0.67
C VAL A 127 -20.42 -4.83 0.63
N LEU A 128 -19.61 -3.80 0.33
CA LEU A 128 -20.03 -2.42 0.11
C LEU A 128 -19.28 -1.84 -1.07
N PHE A 129 -19.98 -1.09 -1.91
CA PHE A 129 -19.39 -0.25 -2.94
C PHE A 129 -19.52 1.23 -2.59
N ILE A 130 -18.42 1.96 -2.49
CA ILE A 130 -18.36 3.41 -2.33
C ILE A 130 -18.00 3.99 -3.69
N SER A 131 -18.99 4.62 -4.33
CA SER A 131 -18.87 5.21 -5.66
C SER A 131 -18.80 6.73 -5.59
N ALA A 132 -17.74 7.29 -6.18
CA ALA A 132 -17.59 8.73 -6.39
C ALA A 132 -17.58 9.10 -7.89
N GLU A 133 -17.49 8.11 -8.79
CA GLU A 133 -17.47 8.37 -10.25
C GLU A 133 -18.84 8.19 -10.90
N MET A 134 -19.64 7.21 -10.44
CA MET A 134 -20.95 6.93 -11.01
C MET A 134 -22.07 7.57 -10.19
N ASN A 135 -23.05 8.18 -10.87
CA ASN A 135 -24.31 8.60 -10.26
C ASN A 135 -25.38 7.49 -10.36
N ARG A 136 -26.57 7.71 -9.77
CA ARG A 136 -27.66 6.72 -9.79
C ARG A 136 -28.15 6.36 -11.19
N ILE A 137 -28.15 7.30 -12.13
CA ILE A 137 -28.60 7.06 -13.50
C ILE A 137 -27.58 6.18 -14.23
N ASP A 138 -26.30 6.54 -14.14
CA ASP A 138 -25.23 5.76 -14.73
C ASP A 138 -25.20 4.32 -14.17
N LEU A 139 -25.37 4.20 -12.84
CA LEU A 139 -25.44 2.88 -12.22
C LEU A 139 -26.67 2.09 -12.67
N TYR A 140 -27.83 2.73 -12.77
CA TYR A 140 -29.05 2.04 -13.26
C TYR A 140 -28.81 1.44 -14.65
N GLU A 141 -28.29 2.23 -15.60
CA GLU A 141 -27.95 1.74 -16.94
C GLU A 141 -26.88 0.64 -16.89
N TYR A 142 -25.89 0.79 -15.99
CA TYR A 142 -24.84 -0.18 -15.79
C TYR A 142 -25.38 -1.53 -15.29
N VAL A 143 -26.29 -1.51 -14.31
CA VAL A 143 -26.92 -2.73 -13.76
C VAL A 143 -27.90 -3.35 -14.77
N GLN A 144 -28.63 -2.54 -15.56
CA GLN A 144 -29.45 -3.08 -16.66
C GLN A 144 -28.60 -3.87 -17.66
N ARG A 145 -27.39 -3.40 -17.91
CA ARG A 145 -26.43 -4.06 -18.78
C ARG A 145 -25.76 -5.25 -18.08
N PHE A 146 -25.54 -5.16 -16.76
CA PHE A 146 -24.82 -6.14 -15.96
C PHE A 146 -25.61 -6.49 -14.69
N PRO A 147 -26.71 -7.26 -14.82
CA PRO A 147 -27.63 -7.56 -13.70
C PRO A 147 -26.94 -8.20 -12.48
N LYS A 148 -25.82 -8.89 -12.69
CA LYS A 148 -25.02 -9.52 -11.65
C LYS A 148 -24.62 -8.55 -10.53
N PHE A 149 -24.45 -7.27 -10.82
CA PHE A 149 -24.00 -6.27 -9.86
C PHE A 149 -25.13 -5.62 -9.05
N GLY A 150 -26.39 -5.96 -9.37
CA GLY A 150 -27.56 -5.29 -8.82
C GLY A 150 -27.80 -5.48 -7.32
N ASP A 151 -27.26 -6.54 -6.72
CA ASP A 151 -27.44 -6.86 -5.31
C ASP A 151 -26.37 -6.24 -4.40
N VAL A 152 -25.35 -5.57 -4.96
CA VAL A 152 -24.27 -4.95 -4.18
C VAL A 152 -24.77 -3.66 -3.53
N ASP A 153 -24.63 -3.54 -2.21
CA ASP A 153 -24.90 -2.32 -1.48
C ASP A 153 -23.96 -1.20 -1.92
N ILE A 154 -24.50 0.01 -2.17
CA ILE A 154 -23.74 1.14 -2.70
C ILE A 154 -24.01 2.44 -1.95
N ILE A 155 -22.96 3.26 -1.83
CA ILE A 155 -23.02 4.66 -1.41
C ILE A 155 -22.50 5.53 -2.55
N PHE A 156 -23.29 6.56 -2.92
CA PHE A 156 -22.87 7.61 -3.85
C PHE A 156 -22.36 8.81 -3.07
N THR A 157 -21.05 9.01 -3.02
CA THR A 157 -20.44 10.09 -2.20
C THR A 157 -20.85 11.47 -2.69
N GLY A 158 -21.00 11.65 -4.00
CA GLY A 158 -21.43 12.91 -4.62
C GLY A 158 -22.81 13.40 -4.17
N GLU A 159 -23.71 12.51 -3.70
CA GLU A 159 -25.01 12.88 -3.17
C GLU A 159 -24.95 13.57 -1.80
N TYR A 160 -23.82 13.50 -1.14
CA TYR A 160 -23.60 14.05 0.20
C TYR A 160 -22.67 15.27 0.20
N CYS A 161 -22.35 15.83 -0.98
CA CYS A 161 -21.51 17.02 -1.09
C CYS A 161 -22.11 18.27 -0.45
N ASP A 162 -23.44 18.31 -0.27
CA ASP A 162 -24.15 19.38 0.45
C ASP A 162 -24.23 19.15 1.97
N SER A 163 -23.74 18.00 2.46
CA SER A 163 -23.75 17.64 3.87
C SER A 163 -22.34 17.25 4.35
N ASN A 164 -22.08 15.99 4.63
CA ASN A 164 -20.76 15.53 5.08
C ASN A 164 -20.48 14.11 4.58
N PRO A 165 -19.87 13.96 3.40
CA PRO A 165 -19.56 12.64 2.85
C PRO A 165 -18.64 11.82 3.73
N LYS A 166 -17.74 12.46 4.49
CA LYS A 166 -16.87 11.78 5.46
C LYS A 166 -17.66 11.05 6.53
N THR A 167 -18.63 11.72 7.16
CA THR A 167 -19.46 11.13 8.23
C THR A 167 -20.33 9.99 7.67
N VAL A 168 -20.82 10.11 6.44
CA VAL A 168 -21.61 9.07 5.77
C VAL A 168 -20.76 7.82 5.55
N ILE A 169 -19.57 7.97 5.01
CA ILE A 169 -18.63 6.86 4.80
C ILE A 169 -18.24 6.19 6.12
N GLU A 170 -17.87 6.99 7.13
CA GLU A 170 -17.53 6.48 8.46
C GLU A 170 -18.69 5.74 9.12
N GLY A 171 -19.92 6.29 9.02
CA GLY A 171 -21.12 5.67 9.56
C GLY A 171 -21.46 4.34 8.88
N ALA A 172 -21.38 4.28 7.56
CA ALA A 172 -21.61 3.03 6.85
C ALA A 172 -20.57 1.97 7.19
N LEU A 173 -19.29 2.34 7.20
CA LEU A 173 -18.22 1.39 7.52
C LEU A 173 -18.28 0.91 8.98
N ALA A 174 -18.85 1.69 9.90
CA ALA A 174 -19.05 1.29 11.29
C ALA A 174 -19.90 0.01 11.42
N GLU A 175 -20.81 -0.25 10.49
CA GLU A 175 -21.61 -1.48 10.46
C GLU A 175 -20.76 -2.77 10.31
N GLY A 176 -19.56 -2.67 9.74
CA GLY A 176 -18.67 -3.80 9.49
C GLY A 176 -18.97 -4.55 8.20
N TYR A 177 -18.01 -4.60 7.30
CA TYR A 177 -18.02 -5.29 6.02
C TYR A 177 -16.83 -6.23 5.90
N ASP A 178 -16.99 -7.30 5.13
CA ASP A 178 -15.88 -8.21 4.82
C ASP A 178 -14.97 -7.61 3.76
N ILE A 179 -15.58 -6.97 2.74
CA ILE A 179 -14.84 -6.29 1.67
C ILE A 179 -15.56 -5.01 1.22
N VAL A 180 -14.78 -3.99 0.90
CA VAL A 180 -15.26 -2.69 0.41
C VAL A 180 -14.51 -2.31 -0.86
N LEU A 181 -15.26 -1.95 -1.90
CA LEU A 181 -14.75 -1.35 -3.12
C LEU A 181 -14.87 0.17 -3.04
N ILE A 182 -13.82 0.90 -3.42
CA ILE A 182 -13.80 2.36 -3.54
C ILE A 182 -13.47 2.72 -4.99
N ASP A 183 -14.38 3.39 -5.70
CA ASP A 183 -14.20 3.85 -7.08
C ASP A 183 -14.63 5.32 -7.24
N SER A 184 -13.66 6.26 -7.31
CA SER A 184 -12.23 6.05 -7.14
C SER A 184 -11.72 6.68 -5.84
N PHE A 185 -10.54 6.26 -5.44
CA PHE A 185 -9.87 6.77 -4.23
C PHE A 185 -9.65 8.29 -4.28
N ALA A 186 -9.29 8.82 -5.46
CA ALA A 186 -9.05 10.23 -5.67
C ALA A 186 -10.35 11.05 -5.57
N GLU A 187 -11.43 10.60 -6.21
CA GLU A 187 -12.71 11.31 -6.22
C GLU A 187 -13.35 11.34 -4.83
N VAL A 188 -13.30 10.24 -4.06
CA VAL A 188 -13.74 10.23 -2.65
C VAL A 188 -12.98 11.26 -1.82
N GLN A 189 -11.67 11.40 -2.03
CA GLN A 189 -10.89 12.44 -1.36
C GLN A 189 -11.35 13.84 -1.76
N ASP A 190 -11.64 14.07 -3.04
CA ASP A 190 -12.04 15.38 -3.55
C ASP A 190 -13.43 15.77 -3.05
N ASP A 191 -14.39 14.83 -2.97
CA ASP A 191 -15.69 15.05 -2.35
C ASP A 191 -15.56 15.51 -0.90
N VAL A 192 -14.75 14.82 -0.10
CA VAL A 192 -14.51 15.18 1.30
C VAL A 192 -13.78 16.52 1.43
N ARG A 193 -12.79 16.78 0.58
CA ARG A 193 -12.06 18.06 0.56
C ARG A 193 -12.96 19.25 0.24
N GLY A 194 -13.85 19.09 -0.74
CA GLY A 194 -14.78 20.11 -1.16
C GLY A 194 -15.65 20.63 0.00
N VAL A 195 -16.15 19.71 0.83
CA VAL A 195 -17.03 20.02 1.96
C VAL A 195 -16.26 20.48 3.20
N LEU A 196 -15.24 19.71 3.61
CA LEU A 196 -14.55 19.93 4.90
C LEU A 196 -13.35 20.88 4.81
N LYS A 197 -13.06 21.39 3.61
CA LYS A 197 -11.89 22.27 3.36
C LYS A 197 -10.55 21.62 3.74
N PHE A 198 -10.47 20.31 3.67
CA PHE A 198 -9.25 19.58 3.88
C PHE A 198 -8.22 19.90 2.79
N THR A 199 -6.94 19.88 3.15
CA THR A 199 -5.87 19.77 2.17
C THR A 199 -5.87 18.38 1.53
N ALA A 200 -5.25 18.22 0.37
CA ALA A 200 -5.09 16.91 -0.27
C ALA A 200 -4.43 15.88 0.66
N ALA A 201 -3.42 16.33 1.43
CA ALA A 201 -2.69 15.47 2.37
C ALA A 201 -3.54 15.04 3.58
N GLU A 202 -4.46 15.88 4.04
CA GLU A 202 -5.37 15.55 5.16
C GLU A 202 -6.44 14.56 4.70
N ALA A 203 -7.05 14.77 3.53
CA ALA A 203 -8.04 13.85 2.99
C ALA A 203 -7.43 12.47 2.68
N GLU A 204 -6.24 12.44 2.07
CA GLU A 204 -5.51 11.19 1.83
C GLU A 204 -5.19 10.46 3.15
N LYS A 205 -4.65 11.18 4.14
CA LYS A 205 -4.33 10.61 5.45
C LYS A 205 -5.58 10.08 6.15
N TRP A 206 -6.69 10.81 6.09
CA TRP A 206 -7.96 10.37 6.66
C TRP A 206 -8.41 9.05 6.03
N LEU A 207 -8.49 8.96 4.69
CA LEU A 207 -9.00 7.77 4.01
C LEU A 207 -8.10 6.55 4.24
N ILE A 208 -6.76 6.74 4.19
CA ILE A 208 -5.81 5.66 4.50
C ILE A 208 -5.97 5.18 5.95
N ASN A 209 -6.08 6.10 6.92
CA ASN A 209 -6.25 5.73 8.33
C ASN A 209 -7.59 5.02 8.56
N LEU A 210 -8.65 5.43 7.88
CA LEU A 210 -9.95 4.78 7.93
C LEU A 210 -9.85 3.32 7.46
N MET A 211 -9.24 3.09 6.30
CA MET A 211 -9.01 1.73 5.78
C MET A 211 -8.20 0.87 6.76
N ILE A 212 -7.09 1.40 7.29
CA ILE A 212 -6.25 0.70 8.27
C ILE A 212 -7.03 0.37 9.55
N SER A 213 -7.84 1.30 10.05
CA SER A 213 -8.67 1.11 11.24
C SER A 213 -9.66 -0.06 11.06
N HIS A 214 -10.29 -0.16 9.90
CA HIS A 214 -11.22 -1.25 9.61
C HIS A 214 -10.52 -2.58 9.29
N ASN A 215 -9.27 -2.56 8.80
CA ASN A 215 -8.48 -3.79 8.67
C ASN A 215 -8.29 -4.49 10.02
N ILE A 216 -8.15 -3.75 11.11
CA ILE A 216 -7.97 -4.30 12.46
C ILE A 216 -9.29 -4.53 13.22
N GLY A 217 -10.43 -4.44 12.52
CA GLY A 217 -11.73 -4.75 13.09
C GLY A 217 -12.34 -3.64 13.95
N ASN A 218 -11.96 -2.38 13.70
CA ASN A 218 -12.54 -1.24 14.41
C ASN A 218 -13.91 -0.85 13.84
N ASN A 219 -14.90 -1.72 14.01
CA ASN A 219 -16.30 -1.56 13.62
C ASN A 219 -17.19 -2.36 14.57
N GLU A 220 -18.51 -2.21 14.46
CA GLU A 220 -19.49 -2.81 15.39
C GLU A 220 -19.42 -4.34 15.39
N GLU A 221 -19.29 -4.95 14.22
CA GLU A 221 -19.19 -6.41 14.07
C GLU A 221 -17.77 -6.96 14.30
N ARG A 222 -16.78 -6.11 14.56
CA ARG A 222 -15.34 -6.46 14.67
C ARG A 222 -14.80 -7.22 13.46
N LYS A 223 -15.36 -6.96 12.28
CA LYS A 223 -14.90 -7.53 11.02
C LYS A 223 -13.58 -6.91 10.57
N HIS A 224 -12.68 -7.76 10.13
CA HIS A 224 -11.41 -7.38 9.51
C HIS A 224 -11.62 -7.08 8.03
N THR A 225 -12.05 -5.85 7.74
CA THR A 225 -12.44 -5.43 6.39
C THR A 225 -11.25 -5.41 5.43
N THR A 226 -11.44 -5.90 4.22
CA THR A 226 -10.52 -5.73 3.09
C THR A 226 -11.02 -4.61 2.18
N PHE A 227 -10.11 -3.79 1.67
CA PHE A 227 -10.44 -2.73 0.72
C PHE A 227 -9.78 -2.99 -0.63
N ILE A 228 -10.56 -2.78 -1.69
CA ILE A 228 -10.06 -2.61 -3.06
C ILE A 228 -10.34 -1.16 -3.44
N ALA A 229 -9.29 -0.36 -3.61
CA ALA A 229 -9.41 1.03 -4.02
C ALA A 229 -8.92 1.20 -5.45
N ILE A 230 -9.79 1.70 -6.33
CA ILE A 230 -9.41 2.02 -7.71
C ILE A 230 -8.71 3.37 -7.72
N GLN A 231 -7.57 3.43 -8.41
CA GLN A 231 -6.84 4.67 -8.62
C GLN A 231 -6.55 4.85 -10.10
N GLN A 232 -6.73 6.06 -10.58
CA GLN A 232 -6.43 6.42 -11.95
C GLN A 232 -4.92 6.59 -12.16
N VAL A 233 -4.47 6.31 -13.36
CA VAL A 233 -3.13 6.64 -13.83
C VAL A 233 -3.25 7.65 -14.99
N THR A 234 -2.26 8.53 -15.13
CA THR A 234 -2.18 9.43 -16.28
C THR A 234 -1.95 8.64 -17.57
N LYS A 235 -2.20 9.25 -18.74
CA LYS A 235 -1.91 8.65 -20.07
C LYS A 235 -0.45 8.20 -20.23
N GLY A 236 0.47 8.69 -19.41
CA GLY A 236 1.87 8.25 -19.37
C GLY A 236 2.14 7.13 -18.36
N GLY A 237 1.11 6.51 -17.79
CA GLY A 237 1.26 5.46 -16.77
C GLY A 237 1.73 5.96 -15.40
N VAL A 238 1.79 7.28 -15.21
CA VAL A 238 2.18 7.88 -13.93
C VAL A 238 0.99 7.87 -12.99
N PHE A 239 1.23 7.42 -11.76
CA PHE A 239 0.24 7.36 -10.71
C PHE A 239 -0.30 8.77 -10.37
N VAL A 240 -1.63 8.92 -10.33
CA VAL A 240 -2.29 10.16 -9.91
C VAL A 240 -2.39 10.15 -8.38
N GLY A 241 -1.76 11.11 -7.74
CA GLY A 241 -1.75 11.24 -6.26
C GLY A 241 -0.38 10.99 -5.64
N SER A 242 -0.32 10.92 -4.32
CA SER A 242 0.94 10.72 -3.60
C SER A 242 1.33 9.24 -3.56
N ASN A 243 2.64 8.98 -3.38
CA ASN A 243 3.12 7.61 -3.21
C ASN A 243 2.76 6.99 -1.84
N LYS A 244 2.11 7.73 -0.93
CA LYS A 244 1.78 7.24 0.43
C LYS A 244 0.86 6.03 0.39
N ILE A 245 -0.18 6.07 -0.44
CA ILE A 245 -1.11 4.94 -0.57
C ILE A 245 -0.40 3.67 -1.05
N LYS A 246 0.59 3.78 -1.93
CA LYS A 246 1.38 2.61 -2.37
C LYS A 246 2.12 1.94 -1.21
N HIS A 247 2.58 2.72 -0.24
CA HIS A 247 3.24 2.19 0.95
C HIS A 247 2.26 1.62 1.96
N ALA A 248 1.08 2.21 2.09
CA ALA A 248 0.03 1.80 3.02
C ALA A 248 -0.72 0.53 2.57
N THR A 249 -0.68 0.16 1.27
CA THR A 249 -1.39 -1.02 0.75
C THR A 249 -0.54 -2.29 0.81
N GLN A 250 -1.20 -3.44 0.98
CA GLN A 250 -0.58 -4.76 0.94
C GLN A 250 -0.33 -5.24 -0.48
N GLY A 251 -1.14 -4.80 -1.45
CA GLY A 251 -0.98 -5.17 -2.85
C GLY A 251 -1.34 -4.07 -3.84
N MET A 252 -0.73 -4.13 -5.02
CA MET A 252 -1.07 -3.30 -6.19
C MET A 252 -1.35 -4.22 -7.36
N LEU A 253 -2.62 -4.26 -7.77
CA LEU A 253 -3.10 -5.01 -8.93
C LEU A 253 -3.16 -4.07 -10.14
N GLU A 254 -2.42 -4.39 -11.18
CA GLU A 254 -2.34 -3.62 -12.40
C GLU A 254 -3.11 -4.31 -13.53
N LEU A 255 -4.06 -3.60 -14.13
CA LEU A 255 -4.76 -4.03 -15.32
C LEU A 255 -4.12 -3.36 -16.53
N ARG A 256 -3.66 -4.15 -17.49
CA ARG A 256 -2.90 -3.69 -18.67
C ARG A 256 -3.37 -4.41 -19.94
N LEU A 257 -3.11 -3.77 -21.06
CA LEU A 257 -3.11 -4.45 -22.37
C LEU A 257 -1.68 -4.89 -22.68
N ASP A 258 -1.53 -6.09 -23.20
CA ASP A 258 -0.24 -6.53 -23.75
C ASP A 258 -0.01 -5.97 -25.18
N SER A 259 1.13 -6.29 -25.76
CA SER A 259 1.49 -5.85 -27.13
C SER A 259 0.53 -6.34 -28.23
N THR A 260 -0.27 -7.35 -27.93
CA THR A 260 -1.29 -7.91 -28.86
C THR A 260 -2.68 -7.29 -28.62
N GLY A 261 -2.82 -6.43 -27.59
CA GLY A 261 -4.09 -5.86 -27.17
C GLY A 261 -4.91 -6.77 -26.24
N ALA A 262 -4.35 -7.89 -25.78
CA ALA A 262 -5.03 -8.75 -24.82
C ALA A 262 -4.95 -8.17 -23.40
N SER A 263 -6.09 -8.14 -22.71
CA SER A 263 -6.19 -7.66 -21.35
C SER A 263 -5.60 -8.68 -20.37
N HIS A 264 -4.75 -8.20 -19.48
CA HIS A 264 -4.25 -9.00 -18.37
C HIS A 264 -4.15 -8.19 -17.09
N MET A 265 -4.12 -8.88 -15.98
CA MET A 265 -3.86 -8.30 -14.66
C MET A 265 -2.68 -9.00 -13.99
N SER A 266 -1.93 -8.25 -13.21
CA SER A 266 -0.80 -8.77 -12.43
C SER A 266 -0.58 -7.93 -11.19
N PHE A 267 -0.09 -8.54 -10.11
CA PHE A 267 0.38 -7.79 -8.97
C PHE A 267 1.81 -7.30 -9.20
N SER A 268 2.02 -5.97 -9.19
CA SER A 268 3.35 -5.37 -9.09
C SER A 268 3.88 -5.34 -7.65
N LYS A 269 2.98 -5.46 -6.67
CA LYS A 269 3.26 -5.60 -5.25
C LYS A 269 2.22 -6.52 -4.64
N ASN A 270 2.62 -7.56 -3.92
CA ASN A 270 1.71 -8.41 -3.15
C ASN A 270 2.42 -8.97 -1.92
N ARG A 271 2.06 -8.49 -0.73
CA ARG A 271 2.63 -8.95 0.55
C ARG A 271 2.03 -10.26 1.05
N ARG A 272 0.92 -10.72 0.47
CA ARG A 272 0.19 -11.94 0.88
C ARG A 272 0.28 -13.05 -0.14
N GLY A 273 0.90 -12.80 -1.29
CA GLY A 273 1.02 -13.75 -2.38
C GLY A 273 2.15 -13.40 -3.34
N SER A 274 2.15 -14.01 -4.50
CA SER A 274 3.18 -13.80 -5.52
C SER A 274 2.95 -12.48 -6.28
N SER A 275 4.04 -11.88 -6.76
CA SER A 275 4.02 -10.75 -7.68
C SER A 275 4.47 -11.18 -9.09
N GLY A 276 4.09 -10.40 -10.09
CA GLY A 276 4.52 -10.60 -11.47
C GLY A 276 3.83 -11.73 -12.24
N LYS A 277 2.95 -12.52 -11.60
CA LYS A 277 2.10 -13.49 -12.29
C LYS A 277 1.02 -12.77 -13.07
N LYS A 278 0.73 -13.23 -14.31
CA LYS A 278 -0.25 -12.60 -15.20
C LYS A 278 -1.48 -13.48 -15.35
N MET A 279 -2.66 -12.93 -15.06
CA MET A 279 -3.93 -13.54 -15.36
C MET A 279 -4.55 -12.79 -16.53
N TYR A 280 -4.69 -13.46 -17.67
CA TYR A 280 -5.40 -12.90 -18.82
C TYR A 280 -6.91 -13.00 -18.62
N TYR A 281 -7.64 -12.00 -19.11
CA TYR A 281 -9.09 -11.95 -18.97
C TYR A 281 -9.76 -11.29 -20.16
N SER A 282 -11.05 -11.58 -20.30
CA SER A 282 -11.94 -10.89 -21.22
C SER A 282 -13.24 -10.50 -20.52
N LEU A 283 -13.81 -9.38 -20.95
CA LEU A 283 -15.08 -8.87 -20.42
C LEU A 283 -16.23 -9.33 -21.31
N ALA A 284 -17.19 -10.04 -20.72
CA ALA A 284 -18.40 -10.42 -21.42
C ALA A 284 -19.39 -9.23 -21.51
N LYS A 285 -20.32 -9.33 -22.45
CA LYS A 285 -21.42 -8.36 -22.54
C LYS A 285 -22.39 -8.43 -21.33
N SER A 286 -22.38 -9.53 -20.61
CA SER A 286 -23.15 -9.74 -19.36
C SER A 286 -22.52 -9.13 -18.13
N GLY A 287 -21.29 -8.59 -18.20
CA GLY A 287 -20.51 -8.12 -17.05
C GLY A 287 -19.64 -9.17 -16.41
N ASP A 288 -19.80 -10.44 -16.79
CA ASP A 288 -18.91 -11.49 -16.31
C ASP A 288 -17.49 -11.29 -16.84
N VAL A 289 -16.53 -11.60 -15.98
CA VAL A 289 -15.11 -11.63 -16.32
C VAL A 289 -14.68 -13.08 -16.52
N TYR A 290 -14.21 -13.39 -17.72
CA TYR A 290 -13.64 -14.70 -18.03
C TYR A 290 -12.13 -14.65 -17.93
N TYR A 291 -11.58 -15.53 -17.08
CA TYR A 291 -10.14 -15.65 -16.84
C TYR A 291 -9.55 -16.81 -17.62
N ASP A 292 -8.42 -16.59 -18.29
CA ASP A 292 -7.69 -17.64 -19.00
C ASP A 292 -6.82 -18.45 -18.03
N GLU A 293 -7.47 -19.36 -17.33
CA GLU A 293 -6.82 -20.25 -16.36
C GLU A 293 -5.80 -21.17 -17.01
N LYS A 294 -6.05 -21.61 -18.23
CA LYS A 294 -5.13 -22.51 -18.96
C LYS A 294 -3.79 -21.80 -19.24
N ARG A 295 -3.87 -20.57 -19.71
CA ARG A 295 -2.67 -19.75 -19.97
C ARG A 295 -1.95 -19.45 -18.67
N PHE A 296 -2.67 -19.10 -17.60
CA PHE A 296 -2.11 -18.86 -16.28
C PHE A 296 -1.33 -20.08 -15.77
N ASN A 297 -1.94 -21.28 -15.78
CA ASN A 297 -1.30 -22.50 -15.30
C ASN A 297 -0.08 -22.88 -16.17
N ASN A 298 -0.14 -22.66 -17.48
CA ASN A 298 0.99 -22.92 -18.36
C ASN A 298 2.17 -21.98 -18.08
N ASP A 299 1.91 -20.70 -17.89
CA ASP A 299 2.92 -19.70 -17.52
C ASP A 299 3.57 -20.01 -16.16
N GLU A 300 2.79 -20.53 -15.19
CA GLU A 300 3.31 -21.00 -13.90
C GLU A 300 4.24 -22.21 -14.07
N ASN A 301 3.81 -23.24 -14.83
CA ASN A 301 4.64 -24.43 -15.08
C ASN A 301 5.98 -24.07 -15.73
N ILE A 302 5.98 -23.10 -16.66
CA ILE A 302 7.21 -22.63 -17.30
C ILE A 302 8.12 -21.94 -16.28
N ARG A 303 7.56 -21.09 -15.41
CA ARG A 303 8.33 -20.40 -14.36
C ARG A 303 8.96 -21.39 -13.38
N ASP A 304 8.15 -22.35 -12.89
CA ASP A 304 8.63 -23.36 -11.95
C ASP A 304 9.72 -24.25 -12.58
N ALA A 305 9.65 -24.50 -13.88
CA ALA A 305 10.69 -25.22 -14.60
C ALA A 305 12.00 -24.40 -14.71
N VAL A 306 11.89 -23.11 -15.05
CA VAL A 306 13.05 -22.18 -15.12
C VAL A 306 13.69 -21.97 -13.74
N GLU A 307 12.88 -21.90 -12.68
CA GLU A 307 13.37 -21.71 -11.32
C GLU A 307 14.13 -22.96 -10.85
N ARG A 308 13.61 -24.15 -11.10
CA ARG A 308 14.30 -25.43 -10.83
C ARG A 308 15.61 -25.55 -11.58
N GLU A 309 15.63 -25.20 -12.88
CA GLU A 309 16.86 -25.20 -13.68
C GLU A 309 17.92 -24.25 -13.12
N LYS A 310 17.50 -23.07 -12.63
CA LYS A 310 18.41 -22.13 -11.98
C LYS A 310 18.95 -22.67 -10.65
N GLU A 311 18.12 -23.31 -9.84
CA GLU A 311 18.55 -23.92 -8.58
C GLU A 311 19.53 -25.08 -8.82
N GLU A 312 19.29 -25.91 -9.83
CA GLU A 312 20.19 -26.96 -10.26
C GLU A 312 21.56 -26.41 -10.69
N LEU A 313 21.56 -25.36 -11.54
CA LEU A 313 22.79 -24.69 -11.99
C LEU A 313 23.58 -24.06 -10.84
N ASN A 314 22.87 -23.35 -9.93
CA ASN A 314 23.52 -22.78 -8.75
C ASN A 314 24.07 -23.85 -7.80
N GLY A 315 23.38 -24.98 -7.70
CA GLY A 315 23.86 -26.15 -6.94
C GLY A 315 25.11 -26.80 -7.57
N GLU A 316 25.21 -26.86 -8.90
CA GLU A 316 26.39 -27.33 -9.60
C GLU A 316 27.56 -26.37 -9.49
N GLU A 317 27.35 -25.03 -9.57
CA GLU A 317 28.38 -24.02 -9.33
C GLU A 317 28.92 -24.10 -7.91
N SER A 318 28.04 -24.22 -6.91
CA SER A 318 28.46 -24.38 -5.50
C SER A 318 29.28 -25.66 -5.26
N ASN A 319 28.88 -26.77 -5.91
CA ASN A 319 29.66 -28.01 -5.85
C ASN A 319 31.01 -27.92 -6.57
N PHE A 320 31.07 -27.17 -7.67
CA PHE A 320 32.30 -26.93 -8.40
C PHE A 320 33.29 -26.03 -7.62
N ASP A 321 32.77 -24.98 -6.99
CA ASP A 321 33.55 -24.10 -6.12
C ASP A 321 34.09 -24.85 -4.89
N ALA A 322 33.28 -25.72 -4.29
CA ALA A 322 33.71 -26.59 -3.19
C ALA A 322 34.78 -27.58 -3.64
N LEU A 323 34.71 -28.10 -4.87
CA LEU A 323 35.72 -29.02 -5.44
C LEU A 323 37.05 -28.29 -5.71
N LEU A 324 36.98 -27.00 -6.07
CA LEU A 324 38.13 -26.14 -6.29
C LEU A 324 38.71 -25.52 -5.00
N GLY A 325 38.08 -25.76 -3.85
CA GLY A 325 38.48 -25.19 -2.56
C GLY A 325 38.26 -23.67 -2.47
N ILE A 326 37.35 -23.13 -3.26
CA ILE A 326 36.94 -21.73 -3.21
C ILE A 326 35.85 -21.60 -2.15
N ALA A 327 36.15 -20.90 -1.06
CA ALA A 327 35.15 -20.66 0.00
C ALA A 327 33.98 -19.83 -0.53
N SER A 328 32.76 -20.32 -0.32
CA SER A 328 31.54 -19.57 -0.63
C SER A 328 31.51 -18.27 0.18
N PRO A 329 31.12 -17.11 -0.40
CA PRO A 329 30.99 -15.86 0.35
C PRO A 329 29.84 -15.96 1.33
N GLY A 330 30.12 -16.38 2.56
CA GLY A 330 29.11 -16.51 3.64
C GLY A 330 29.49 -17.43 4.81
N GLU A 331 30.46 -18.30 4.68
CA GLU A 331 30.98 -19.05 5.82
C GLU A 331 32.02 -18.21 6.56
N GLN A 332 31.64 -17.60 7.66
CA GLN A 332 32.57 -17.14 8.67
C GLN A 332 33.23 -18.38 9.30
N VAL A 333 34.50 -18.61 8.97
CA VAL A 333 35.34 -19.55 9.71
C VAL A 333 35.62 -18.89 11.06
N ASP A 334 35.01 -19.40 12.12
CA ASP A 334 35.42 -19.09 13.49
C ASP A 334 36.84 -19.66 13.69
N GLU A 335 37.86 -18.84 13.45
CA GLU A 335 39.22 -19.14 13.90
C GLU A 335 39.24 -19.00 15.43
N GLU A 336 39.21 -20.13 16.12
CA GLU A 336 39.65 -20.24 17.51
C GLU A 336 41.13 -19.88 17.57
N PHE A 337 41.41 -18.70 18.06
CA PHE A 337 42.77 -18.23 18.37
C PHE A 337 43.22 -18.88 19.69
N GLU A 338 43.87 -20.05 19.61
CA GLU A 338 44.66 -20.56 20.73
C GLU A 338 45.90 -19.66 20.93
N SER A 339 45.88 -18.93 22.04
CA SER A 339 47.02 -18.17 22.54
C SER A 339 48.10 -19.12 23.11
N THR A 340 49.16 -19.34 22.40
CA THR A 340 50.41 -19.80 23.01
C THR A 340 51.46 -18.69 22.99
N SER A 341 51.68 -18.17 24.18
CA SER A 341 52.82 -17.35 24.54
C SER A 341 54.13 -18.13 24.45
N GLN A 342 55.06 -17.67 23.63
CA GLN A 342 56.51 -17.80 23.98
C GLN A 342 57.31 -16.64 23.41
N VAL A 343 58.01 -16.04 24.32
CA VAL A 343 59.04 -15.00 24.22
C VAL A 343 60.22 -15.52 23.46
N GLU A 344 60.75 -14.76 22.53
CA GLU A 344 62.22 -14.62 22.37
C GLU A 344 62.58 -13.29 21.72
N GLN A 345 63.43 -12.58 22.46
CA GLN A 345 64.19 -11.38 22.09
C GLN A 345 65.14 -11.68 20.99
N ASN A 346 65.31 -10.82 20.02
CA ASN A 346 66.67 -10.44 19.53
C ASN A 346 66.61 -9.07 18.85
N GLU A 347 67.38 -8.16 19.46
CA GLU A 347 67.84 -6.90 18.90
C GLU A 347 68.64 -7.12 17.65
N THR A 348 68.49 -6.29 16.63
CA THR A 348 69.60 -5.72 15.87
C THR A 348 69.25 -4.40 15.22
N VAL A 349 70.01 -3.43 15.56
CA VAL A 349 70.24 -2.07 15.09
C VAL A 349 70.72 -2.06 13.62
N TYR A 350 70.32 -1.03 12.86
CA TYR A 350 71.12 -0.23 11.90
C TYR A 350 70.12 0.66 11.11
N GLU A 351 70.18 1.92 11.37
CA GLU A 351 70.94 3.06 10.77
C GLU A 351 70.25 3.67 9.57
N GLU A 352 70.13 4.98 9.73
CA GLU A 352 69.69 6.02 8.80
C GLU A 352 70.48 6.04 7.50
N GLU A 353 69.86 6.47 6.40
CA GLU A 353 70.50 7.50 5.54
C GLU A 353 69.40 8.17 4.68
N GLU A 354 69.49 9.49 4.68
CA GLU A 354 68.83 10.46 3.86
C GLU A 354 69.15 10.30 2.36
N ASP A 355 68.14 10.56 1.47
CA ASP A 355 68.23 11.61 0.44
C ASP A 355 66.83 11.82 -0.14
#